data_3c346bb6887b8561f708c6de9ac2536c
#
_entry.id   3c346bb6887b8561f708c6de9ac2536c
#
_cell.length_a   1.000
_cell.length_b   1.000
_cell.length_c   1.000
_cell.angle_alpha   90.00
_cell.angle_beta   90.00
_cell.angle_gamma   90.00
#
_symmetry.space_group_name_H-M   'P 1'
#
loop_
_entity.id
_entity.type
_entity.pdbx_description
1 polymer ?
#
loop_
_entity_poly.entity_id
_entity_poly.type
_entity_poly.pdbx_seq_one_letter_code
_entity_poly.pdbx_strand_id
1 'polypeptide(L)'
;MTETQIREKVVATAKAWIGYNEADGSHRQIVDVYNSHRPLARGYALKYTDAWCAGFVSAVAIKLSLTDIMPTEVGVWNMIELYRKLGRWQESDSYVPKPGDVIMYAWSDNGVGDCTSGASHVGIVVACDGKTITVIEGNKANAVGYREIAVNGRYIRGFGLPDYASKATENEPVSPAPATNKEETIKMELRMLKRGMSGNDVRAAMLLMKDKGYYPYTIPASDKLFGPKMEAGVRKMQAEHNLGVDGLIGFNSWTFLLK
;
A
#
# COMPACT_ATOMS: atom_id res chain seq x y z
N MET A 1 6.92 19.66 -3.90
CA MET A 1 6.25 18.33 -3.80
C MET A 1 6.35 17.85 -2.36
N THR A 2 5.27 17.26 -1.85
CA THR A 2 5.27 16.61 -0.54
C THR A 2 5.93 15.23 -0.59
N GLU A 3 6.25 14.64 0.56
CA GLU A 3 6.74 13.26 0.66
C GLU A 3 5.76 12.27 -0.02
N THR A 4 4.46 12.40 0.25
CA THR A 4 3.43 11.56 -0.34
C THR A 4 3.44 11.61 -1.87
N GLN A 5 3.55 12.81 -2.44
CA GLN A 5 3.61 12.97 -3.90
C GLN A 5 4.87 12.35 -4.52
N ILE A 6 6.00 12.36 -3.80
CA ILE A 6 7.22 11.69 -4.27
C ILE A 6 7.05 10.17 -4.25
N ARG A 7 6.50 9.61 -3.16
CA ARG A 7 6.16 8.18 -3.05
C ARG A 7 5.21 7.73 -4.17
N GLU A 8 4.17 8.52 -4.45
CA GLU A 8 3.23 8.27 -5.55
C GLU A 8 3.94 8.25 -6.92
N LYS A 9 4.88 9.16 -7.17
CA LYS A 9 5.69 9.16 -8.40
C LYS A 9 6.57 7.91 -8.52
N VAL A 10 7.16 7.43 -7.43
CA VAL A 10 7.93 6.18 -7.43
C VAL A 10 7.04 5.01 -7.85
N VAL A 11 5.88 4.88 -7.22
CA VAL A 11 4.90 3.84 -7.55
C VAL A 11 4.40 3.98 -8.99
N ALA A 12 4.08 5.20 -9.43
CA ALA A 12 3.62 5.45 -10.81
C ALA A 12 4.69 5.10 -11.86
N THR A 13 5.97 5.42 -11.57
CA THR A 13 7.09 5.08 -12.46
C THR A 13 7.27 3.56 -12.56
N ALA A 14 7.18 2.84 -11.45
CA ALA A 14 7.22 1.38 -11.44
C ALA A 14 6.04 0.77 -12.23
N LYS A 15 4.83 1.30 -12.03
CA LYS A 15 3.60 0.88 -12.74
C LYS A 15 3.68 1.07 -14.25
N ALA A 16 4.38 2.10 -14.73
CA ALA A 16 4.51 2.38 -16.16
C ALA A 16 5.22 1.26 -16.95
N TRP A 17 5.93 0.36 -16.27
CA TRP A 17 6.60 -0.79 -16.86
C TRP A 17 5.85 -2.12 -16.69
N ILE A 18 4.66 -2.11 -16.10
CA ILE A 18 3.87 -3.35 -15.95
C ILE A 18 3.71 -4.04 -17.32
N GLY A 19 3.99 -5.36 -17.35
CA GLY A 19 3.93 -6.17 -18.56
C GLY A 19 5.22 -6.19 -19.39
N TYR A 20 6.21 -5.32 -19.11
CA TYR A 20 7.53 -5.43 -19.76
C TYR A 20 8.16 -6.77 -19.40
N ASN A 21 8.68 -7.49 -20.39
CA ASN A 21 9.11 -8.87 -20.21
C ASN A 21 10.30 -9.24 -21.13
N GLU A 22 10.91 -10.38 -20.85
CA GLU A 22 12.02 -10.90 -21.62
C GLU A 22 11.59 -11.48 -22.98
N ALA A 23 10.37 -12.03 -23.06
CA ALA A 23 9.93 -12.74 -24.27
C ALA A 23 9.78 -11.80 -25.48
N ASP A 24 9.32 -10.57 -25.27
CA ASP A 24 9.24 -9.54 -26.32
C ASP A 24 10.42 -8.56 -26.31
N GLY A 25 11.31 -8.69 -25.32
CA GLY A 25 12.50 -7.86 -25.17
C GLY A 25 12.25 -6.48 -24.58
N SER A 26 11.03 -6.14 -24.17
CA SER A 26 10.68 -4.83 -23.60
C SER A 26 11.41 -4.52 -22.28
N HIS A 27 11.78 -5.55 -21.49
CA HIS A 27 12.61 -5.41 -20.27
C HIS A 27 13.94 -4.70 -20.52
N ARG A 28 14.47 -4.74 -21.75
CA ARG A 28 15.73 -4.08 -22.14
C ARG A 28 15.71 -2.59 -21.85
N GLN A 29 14.57 -1.94 -22.03
CA GLN A 29 14.42 -0.52 -21.71
C GLN A 29 14.72 -0.22 -20.24
N ILE A 30 14.39 -1.13 -19.32
CA ILE A 30 14.67 -1.01 -17.89
C ILE A 30 16.16 -1.16 -17.62
N VAL A 31 16.77 -2.19 -18.25
CA VAL A 31 18.21 -2.44 -18.17
C VAL A 31 19.00 -1.26 -18.74
N ASP A 32 18.57 -0.70 -19.86
CA ASP A 32 19.21 0.46 -20.50
C ASP A 32 19.15 1.71 -19.62
N VAL A 33 18.04 1.93 -18.91
CA VAL A 33 17.93 3.03 -17.93
C VAL A 33 18.99 2.86 -16.84
N TYR A 34 19.13 1.68 -16.25
CA TYR A 34 20.19 1.42 -15.28
C TYR A 34 21.59 1.63 -15.91
N ASN A 35 21.84 1.07 -17.08
CA ASN A 35 23.13 1.14 -17.75
C ASN A 35 23.52 2.54 -18.24
N SER A 36 22.55 3.47 -18.36
CA SER A 36 22.83 4.88 -18.71
C SER A 36 23.35 5.70 -17.52
N HIS A 37 23.16 5.22 -16.28
CA HIS A 37 23.54 5.93 -15.06
C HIS A 37 25.06 5.80 -14.80
N ARG A 38 25.67 6.85 -14.20
CA ARG A 38 27.07 6.82 -13.74
C ARG A 38 27.19 7.41 -12.33
N PRO A 39 28.05 6.82 -11.50
CA PRO A 39 28.77 5.57 -11.70
C PRO A 39 27.82 4.37 -11.67
N LEU A 40 28.16 3.30 -12.41
CA LEU A 40 27.46 2.02 -12.28
C LEU A 40 27.78 1.39 -10.92
N ALA A 41 26.80 0.70 -10.33
CA ALA A 41 27.01 -0.03 -9.09
C ALA A 41 28.14 -1.06 -9.25
N ARG A 42 29.17 -0.91 -8.45
CA ARG A 42 30.40 -1.73 -8.49
C ARG A 42 31.03 -1.81 -9.90
N GLY A 43 30.77 -0.82 -10.78
CA GLY A 43 31.26 -0.79 -12.16
C GLY A 43 30.58 -1.79 -13.09
N TYR A 44 29.50 -2.47 -12.67
CA TYR A 44 28.87 -3.55 -13.43
C TYR A 44 27.73 -3.05 -14.30
N ALA A 45 27.84 -3.24 -15.62
CA ALA A 45 26.75 -3.05 -16.55
C ALA A 45 25.88 -4.32 -16.63
N LEU A 46 24.58 -4.20 -16.41
CA LEU A 46 23.63 -5.31 -16.53
C LEU A 46 23.55 -5.81 -17.97
N LYS A 47 23.62 -7.11 -18.14
CA LYS A 47 23.27 -7.77 -19.40
C LYS A 47 21.77 -8.01 -19.46
N TYR A 48 21.21 -8.11 -20.65
CA TYR A 48 19.77 -8.41 -20.82
C TYR A 48 19.39 -9.83 -20.36
N THR A 49 20.39 -10.69 -20.13
CA THR A 49 20.22 -12.08 -19.64
C THR A 49 20.45 -12.23 -18.14
N ASP A 50 20.83 -11.17 -17.46
CA ASP A 50 21.05 -11.21 -16.02
C ASP A 50 19.72 -11.12 -15.27
N ALA A 51 19.72 -11.49 -13.98
CA ALA A 51 18.60 -11.18 -13.10
C ALA A 51 18.49 -9.66 -12.89
N TRP A 52 17.40 -9.05 -13.28
CA TRP A 52 17.24 -7.59 -13.30
C TRP A 52 16.25 -7.03 -12.28
N CYS A 53 15.90 -7.81 -11.24
CA CYS A 53 14.99 -7.33 -10.18
C CYS A 53 15.55 -6.10 -9.44
N ALA A 54 16.81 -6.12 -9.02
CA ALA A 54 17.47 -4.98 -8.38
C ALA A 54 17.75 -3.85 -9.39
N GLY A 55 18.06 -4.19 -10.63
CA GLY A 55 18.16 -3.23 -11.74
C GLY A 55 16.87 -2.48 -12.00
N PHE A 56 15.71 -3.13 -11.87
CA PHE A 56 14.39 -2.49 -11.97
C PHE A 56 14.20 -1.42 -10.90
N VAL A 57 14.47 -1.74 -9.63
CA VAL A 57 14.37 -0.77 -8.52
C VAL A 57 15.33 0.40 -8.73
N SER A 58 16.57 0.10 -9.14
CA SER A 58 17.58 1.11 -9.48
C SER A 58 17.13 1.99 -10.64
N ALA A 59 16.53 1.42 -11.69
CA ALA A 59 16.04 2.19 -12.83
C ALA A 59 14.91 3.15 -12.46
N VAL A 60 14.02 2.77 -11.52
CA VAL A 60 13.00 3.68 -10.97
C VAL A 60 13.67 4.86 -10.25
N ALA A 61 14.66 4.60 -9.40
CA ALA A 61 15.41 5.64 -8.68
C ALA A 61 16.12 6.60 -9.65
N ILE A 62 16.75 6.07 -10.70
CA ILE A 62 17.45 6.85 -11.73
C ILE A 62 16.49 7.77 -12.49
N LYS A 63 15.35 7.24 -12.96
CA LYS A 63 14.35 8.05 -13.69
C LYS A 63 13.82 9.23 -12.89
N LEU A 64 13.80 9.11 -11.58
CA LEU A 64 13.30 10.13 -10.67
C LEU A 64 14.38 10.99 -10.02
N SER A 65 15.67 10.73 -10.34
CA SER A 65 16.81 11.40 -9.71
C SER A 65 16.82 11.26 -8.18
N LEU A 66 16.46 10.05 -7.69
CA LEU A 66 16.37 9.72 -6.25
C LEU A 66 17.49 8.76 -5.80
N THR A 67 18.59 8.67 -6.56
CA THR A 67 19.65 7.66 -6.33
C THR A 67 20.42 7.87 -5.04
N ASP A 68 20.34 9.02 -4.42
CA ASP A 68 20.94 9.32 -3.13
C ASP A 68 20.12 8.80 -1.92
N ILE A 69 18.81 8.59 -2.09
CA ILE A 69 17.92 8.01 -1.07
C ILE A 69 17.44 6.60 -1.43
N MET A 70 17.44 6.25 -2.72
CA MET A 70 17.18 4.91 -3.25
C MET A 70 18.46 4.44 -3.96
N PRO A 71 19.39 3.80 -3.25
CA PRO A 71 20.70 3.49 -3.79
C PRO A 71 20.61 2.52 -4.98
N THR A 72 21.41 2.78 -6.00
CA THR A 72 21.48 1.92 -7.20
C THR A 72 22.33 0.69 -6.94
N GLU A 73 21.82 -0.49 -7.26
CA GLU A 73 22.50 -1.77 -7.15
C GLU A 73 21.87 -2.80 -8.08
N VAL A 74 22.62 -3.84 -8.44
CA VAL A 74 22.15 -4.97 -9.25
C VAL A 74 22.12 -6.29 -8.48
N GLY A 75 22.63 -6.29 -7.24
CA GLY A 75 22.61 -7.41 -6.32
C GLY A 75 21.79 -7.08 -5.06
N VAL A 76 20.80 -7.90 -4.77
CA VAL A 76 19.85 -7.62 -3.65
C VAL A 76 20.55 -7.52 -2.31
N TRP A 77 21.51 -8.40 -2.03
CA TRP A 77 22.29 -8.35 -0.79
C TRP A 77 23.05 -7.01 -0.66
N ASN A 78 23.72 -6.60 -1.73
CA ASN A 78 24.46 -5.33 -1.71
C ASN A 78 23.52 -4.13 -1.56
N MET A 79 22.30 -4.18 -2.10
CA MET A 79 21.28 -3.16 -1.91
C MET A 79 20.87 -3.06 -0.43
N ILE A 80 20.72 -4.20 0.28
CA ILE A 80 20.47 -4.23 1.74
C ILE A 80 21.62 -3.50 2.47
N GLU A 81 22.87 -3.81 2.14
CA GLU A 81 24.04 -3.18 2.79
C GLU A 81 24.08 -1.67 2.54
N LEU A 82 23.65 -1.20 1.37
CA LEU A 82 23.53 0.23 1.11
C LEU A 82 22.44 0.89 1.96
N TYR A 83 21.27 0.26 2.11
CA TYR A 83 20.23 0.76 3.02
C TYR A 83 20.67 0.74 4.49
N ARG A 84 21.44 -0.27 4.92
CA ARG A 84 22.06 -0.30 6.25
C ARG A 84 23.02 0.86 6.48
N LYS A 85 23.90 1.14 5.50
CA LYS A 85 24.82 2.28 5.56
C LYS A 85 24.12 3.63 5.64
N LEU A 86 22.96 3.75 5.00
CA LEU A 86 22.11 4.95 5.08
C LEU A 86 21.34 5.05 6.40
N GLY A 87 21.38 4.04 7.27
CA GLY A 87 20.51 3.96 8.45
C GLY A 87 19.03 3.83 8.09
N ARG A 88 18.72 3.28 6.91
CA ARG A 88 17.38 3.17 6.32
C ARG A 88 16.97 1.73 6.05
N TRP A 89 17.52 0.78 6.78
CA TRP A 89 17.14 -0.62 6.73
C TRP A 89 16.22 -0.98 7.89
N GLN A 90 15.06 -1.60 7.56
CA GLN A 90 14.13 -2.18 8.53
C GLN A 90 14.20 -3.69 8.41
N GLU A 91 14.72 -4.35 9.45
CA GLU A 91 14.94 -5.79 9.48
C GLU A 91 13.64 -6.58 9.64
N SER A 92 12.71 -6.08 10.46
CA SER A 92 11.52 -6.83 10.86
C SER A 92 10.55 -7.07 9.70
N ASP A 93 10.16 -8.32 9.50
CA ASP A 93 9.16 -8.75 8.53
C ASP A 93 7.73 -8.35 8.93
N SER A 94 7.49 -8.05 10.23
CA SER A 94 6.21 -7.53 10.75
C SER A 94 6.02 -6.01 10.53
N TYR A 95 6.98 -5.34 9.94
CA TYR A 95 6.83 -3.93 9.56
C TYR A 95 5.69 -3.74 8.55
N VAL A 96 4.84 -2.75 8.78
CA VAL A 96 3.77 -2.37 7.85
C VAL A 96 4.30 -1.29 6.90
N PRO A 97 4.66 -1.64 5.66
CA PRO A 97 5.34 -0.72 4.76
C PRO A 97 4.41 0.31 4.14
N LYS A 98 5.00 1.43 3.72
CA LYS A 98 4.32 2.49 2.99
C LYS A 98 4.57 2.36 1.48
N PRO A 99 3.70 2.92 0.62
CA PRO A 99 3.98 3.01 -0.82
C PRO A 99 5.35 3.62 -1.08
N GLY A 100 6.11 3.02 -2.00
CA GLY A 100 7.47 3.44 -2.33
C GLY A 100 8.58 2.83 -1.47
N ASP A 101 8.27 2.17 -0.35
CA ASP A 101 9.27 1.39 0.36
C ASP A 101 9.75 0.22 -0.53
N VAL A 102 10.97 -0.23 -0.31
CA VAL A 102 11.59 -1.30 -1.10
C VAL A 102 11.60 -2.58 -0.26
N ILE A 103 10.86 -3.61 -0.70
CA ILE A 103 10.79 -4.89 -0.01
C ILE A 103 11.79 -5.88 -0.61
N MET A 104 12.52 -6.59 0.24
CA MET A 104 13.46 -7.63 -0.13
C MET A 104 12.97 -9.00 0.36
N TYR A 105 13.34 -10.03 -0.39
CA TYR A 105 12.94 -11.42 -0.11
C TYR A 105 14.13 -12.35 -0.03
N ALA A 106 13.97 -13.41 0.79
CA ALA A 106 14.86 -14.56 0.82
C ALA A 106 14.03 -15.84 0.60
N TRP A 107 13.96 -16.31 -0.64
CA TRP A 107 13.14 -17.47 -1.00
C TRP A 107 13.60 -18.80 -0.35
N SER A 108 14.82 -18.82 0.19
CA SER A 108 15.37 -19.98 0.92
C SER A 108 15.01 -19.98 2.41
N ASP A 109 14.24 -18.98 2.89
CA ASP A 109 13.86 -18.91 4.30
C ASP A 109 12.99 -20.13 4.70
N ASN A 110 13.19 -20.62 5.92
CA ASN A 110 12.48 -21.78 6.45
C ASN A 110 11.16 -21.44 7.16
N GLY A 111 10.85 -20.16 7.33
CA GLY A 111 9.63 -19.65 7.98
C GLY A 111 9.67 -19.75 9.52
N VAL A 112 10.85 -19.83 10.12
CA VAL A 112 11.02 -19.84 11.57
C VAL A 112 11.69 -18.55 12.03
N GLY A 113 10.93 -17.74 12.78
CA GLY A 113 11.39 -16.43 13.26
C GLY A 113 11.47 -15.38 12.16
N ASP A 114 12.14 -14.27 12.46
CA ASP A 114 12.43 -13.19 11.52
C ASP A 114 13.56 -13.63 10.56
N CYS A 115 13.36 -13.48 9.27
CA CYS A 115 14.34 -13.81 8.25
C CYS A 115 15.49 -12.80 8.23
N THR A 116 16.64 -13.15 8.79
CA THR A 116 17.81 -12.26 8.90
C THR A 116 18.94 -12.61 7.94
N SER A 117 18.82 -13.65 7.13
CA SER A 117 19.83 -14.15 6.21
C SER A 117 19.33 -14.27 4.79
N GLY A 118 20.25 -14.27 3.83
CA GLY A 118 19.94 -14.40 2.42
C GLY A 118 19.35 -13.11 1.82
N ALA A 119 19.28 -13.07 0.52
CA ALA A 119 18.59 -12.06 -0.27
C ALA A 119 18.53 -12.54 -1.71
N SER A 120 17.35 -12.76 -2.24
CA SER A 120 17.19 -13.36 -3.56
C SER A 120 16.32 -12.55 -4.53
N HIS A 121 15.49 -11.63 -4.01
CA HIS A 121 14.59 -10.85 -4.84
C HIS A 121 14.22 -9.52 -4.18
N VAL A 122 13.70 -8.58 -5.00
CA VAL A 122 13.35 -7.23 -4.52
C VAL A 122 12.22 -6.64 -5.35
N GLY A 123 11.39 -5.80 -4.72
CA GLY A 123 10.33 -5.06 -5.37
C GLY A 123 10.05 -3.73 -4.69
N ILE A 124 9.10 -2.98 -5.24
CA ILE A 124 8.63 -1.69 -4.72
C ILE A 124 7.21 -1.87 -4.19
N VAL A 125 6.98 -1.48 -2.96
CA VAL A 125 5.67 -1.51 -2.32
C VAL A 125 4.74 -0.52 -3.01
N VAL A 126 3.55 -0.98 -3.38
CA VAL A 126 2.48 -0.19 -3.99
C VAL A 126 1.46 0.25 -2.95
N ALA A 127 1.08 -0.68 -2.08
CA ALA A 127 0.10 -0.48 -1.03
C ALA A 127 0.28 -1.52 0.07
N CYS A 128 -0.20 -1.21 1.26
CA CYS A 128 -0.36 -2.16 2.35
C CYS A 128 -1.61 -1.79 3.14
N ASP A 129 -2.49 -2.75 3.39
CA ASP A 129 -3.72 -2.57 4.18
C ASP A 129 -3.54 -2.96 5.67
N GLY A 130 -2.28 -3.21 6.08
CA GLY A 130 -1.92 -3.71 7.41
C GLY A 130 -1.94 -5.23 7.52
N LYS A 131 -2.39 -5.96 6.50
CA LYS A 131 -2.41 -7.43 6.42
C LYS A 131 -1.73 -7.95 5.17
N THR A 132 -2.00 -7.32 4.04
CA THR A 132 -1.49 -7.69 2.72
C THR A 132 -0.68 -6.53 2.14
N ILE A 133 0.49 -6.86 1.63
CA ILE A 133 1.39 -5.93 0.93
C ILE A 133 1.26 -6.23 -0.56
N THR A 134 0.88 -5.21 -1.35
CA THR A 134 0.92 -5.26 -2.81
C THR A 134 2.24 -4.68 -3.30
N VAL A 135 2.97 -5.40 -4.12
CA VAL A 135 4.31 -5.07 -4.59
C VAL A 135 4.37 -5.11 -6.12
N ILE A 136 5.16 -4.24 -6.75
CA ILE A 136 5.59 -4.37 -8.14
C ILE A 136 7.03 -4.85 -8.16
N GLU A 137 7.30 -5.89 -8.94
CA GLU A 137 8.61 -6.51 -9.07
C GLU A 137 9.06 -6.55 -10.52
N GLY A 138 10.31 -6.25 -10.76
CA GLY A 138 10.99 -6.58 -12.00
C GLY A 138 11.49 -8.03 -11.96
N ASN A 139 11.62 -8.65 -13.13
CA ASN A 139 12.07 -10.03 -13.26
C ASN A 139 11.25 -11.07 -12.45
N LYS A 140 9.98 -10.79 -12.22
CA LYS A 140 9.03 -11.75 -11.66
C LYS A 140 8.53 -12.64 -12.79
N ALA A 141 8.99 -13.89 -12.83
CA ALA A 141 8.75 -14.77 -13.97
C ALA A 141 9.12 -14.08 -15.31
N ASN A 142 10.30 -13.46 -15.34
CA ASN A 142 10.87 -12.77 -16.50
C ASN A 142 10.06 -11.53 -16.98
N ALA A 143 9.24 -10.95 -16.12
CA ALA A 143 8.42 -9.79 -16.43
C ALA A 143 8.34 -8.79 -15.28
N VAL A 144 7.79 -7.60 -15.54
CA VAL A 144 7.31 -6.69 -14.49
C VAL A 144 5.88 -7.06 -14.13
N GLY A 145 5.65 -7.40 -12.88
CA GLY A 145 4.34 -7.84 -12.42
C GLY A 145 4.07 -7.58 -10.94
N TYR A 146 2.80 -7.74 -10.56
CA TYR A 146 2.38 -7.63 -9.18
C TYR A 146 2.61 -8.90 -8.38
N ARG A 147 2.90 -8.74 -7.09
CA ARG A 147 2.85 -9.76 -6.05
C ARG A 147 2.01 -9.26 -4.90
N GLU A 148 1.27 -10.18 -4.29
CA GLU A 148 0.70 -9.99 -2.96
C GLU A 148 1.41 -10.92 -1.97
N ILE A 149 1.72 -10.41 -0.78
CA ILE A 149 2.31 -11.14 0.32
C ILE A 149 1.74 -10.61 1.64
N ALA A 150 1.52 -11.49 2.60
CA ALA A 150 1.06 -11.08 3.93
C ALA A 150 2.14 -10.26 4.65
N VAL A 151 1.72 -9.28 5.45
CA VAL A 151 2.60 -8.68 6.47
C VAL A 151 3.08 -9.80 7.39
N ASN A 152 4.34 -9.77 7.80
CA ASN A 152 4.99 -10.86 8.52
C ASN A 152 5.04 -12.17 7.71
N GLY A 153 5.09 -12.06 6.38
CA GLY A 153 5.12 -13.21 5.48
C GLY A 153 6.47 -13.90 5.47
N ARG A 154 6.46 -15.22 5.39
CA ARG A 154 7.61 -16.14 5.52
C ARG A 154 8.88 -15.68 4.79
N TYR A 155 8.75 -15.11 3.61
CA TYR A 155 9.91 -14.83 2.74
C TYR A 155 10.39 -13.37 2.80
N ILE A 156 9.78 -12.55 3.64
CA ILE A 156 10.20 -11.16 3.78
C ILE A 156 11.55 -11.15 4.49
N ARG A 157 12.56 -10.54 3.82
CA ARG A 157 13.90 -10.35 4.36
C ARG A 157 14.02 -9.02 5.10
N GLY A 158 13.16 -8.08 4.80
CA GLY A 158 13.12 -6.74 5.35
C GLY A 158 12.88 -5.67 4.29
N PHE A 159 13.05 -4.42 4.72
CA PHE A 159 12.66 -3.27 3.90
C PHE A 159 13.74 -2.19 3.87
N GLY A 160 14.01 -1.65 2.68
CA GLY A 160 14.70 -0.39 2.50
C GLY A 160 13.69 0.76 2.57
N LEU A 161 14.00 1.78 3.40
CA LEU A 161 13.12 2.92 3.66
C LEU A 161 13.74 4.21 3.10
N PRO A 162 13.53 4.55 1.81
CA PRO A 162 14.09 5.77 1.24
C PRO A 162 13.63 7.02 1.98
N ASP A 163 14.54 7.98 2.17
CA ASP A 163 14.24 9.21 2.89
C ASP A 163 13.53 10.25 2.01
N TYR A 164 12.31 9.93 1.62
CA TYR A 164 11.50 10.83 0.79
C TYR A 164 11.23 12.18 1.44
N ALA A 165 11.17 12.24 2.77
CA ALA A 165 11.00 13.48 3.51
C ALA A 165 12.12 14.48 3.23
N SER A 166 13.38 14.00 3.06
CA SER A 166 14.51 14.85 2.71
C SER A 166 14.43 15.46 1.30
N LYS A 167 13.57 14.91 0.44
CA LYS A 167 13.33 15.39 -0.93
C LYS A 167 12.08 16.25 -1.06
N ALA A 168 11.27 16.33 -0.01
CA ALA A 168 10.09 17.16 0.00
C ALA A 168 10.50 18.64 -0.01
N THR A 169 9.93 19.41 -0.93
CA THR A 169 10.09 20.88 -1.02
C THR A 169 8.91 21.62 -0.40
N GLU A 170 7.88 20.89 -0.04
CA GLU A 170 6.67 21.35 0.62
C GLU A 170 6.41 20.43 1.79
N ASN A 171 6.04 21.00 2.93
CA ASN A 171 5.58 20.19 4.05
C ASN A 171 4.31 19.44 3.63
N GLU A 172 4.17 18.20 4.11
CA GLU A 172 2.85 17.58 4.09
C GLU A 172 1.88 18.59 4.71
N PRO A 173 0.68 18.79 4.12
CA PRO A 173 -0.31 19.64 4.76
C PRO A 173 -0.45 19.15 6.20
N VAL A 174 -0.07 20.01 7.15
CA VAL A 174 -0.15 19.68 8.58
C VAL A 174 -1.60 19.36 8.83
N SER A 175 -1.89 18.09 9.12
CA SER A 175 -3.20 17.73 9.66
C SER A 175 -3.31 18.52 10.97
N PRO A 176 -4.15 19.55 11.05
CA PRO A 176 -4.25 20.31 12.30
C PRO A 176 -4.78 19.36 13.36
N ALA A 177 -4.17 19.41 14.54
CA ALA A 177 -4.80 18.91 15.74
C ALA A 177 -6.25 19.47 15.79
N PRO A 178 -7.27 18.73 16.25
CA PRO A 178 -8.66 18.95 15.90
C PRO A 178 -9.16 20.33 16.35
N ALA A 179 -9.26 21.24 15.42
CA ALA A 179 -9.99 22.49 15.53
C ALA A 179 -10.89 22.60 14.30
N THR A 180 -12.18 22.34 14.54
CA THR A 180 -13.37 22.81 13.82
C THR A 180 -13.26 23.10 12.32
N ASN A 181 -13.97 22.26 11.54
CA ASN A 181 -14.49 22.50 10.18
C ASN A 181 -13.48 22.70 9.04
N LYS A 182 -13.07 21.58 8.42
CA LYS A 182 -12.86 21.43 6.96
C LYS A 182 -13.09 19.96 6.59
N GLU A 183 -13.75 19.74 5.48
CA GLU A 183 -14.07 18.41 4.94
C GLU A 183 -12.78 17.59 4.72
N GLU A 184 -12.45 16.72 5.66
CA GLU A 184 -11.50 15.65 5.43
C GLU A 184 -12.23 14.54 4.70
N THR A 185 -11.77 14.20 3.51
CA THR A 185 -12.22 12.99 2.83
C THR A 185 -11.61 11.78 3.54
N ILE A 186 -12.25 11.35 4.62
CA ILE A 186 -11.92 10.10 5.29
C ILE A 186 -12.40 8.98 4.37
N LYS A 187 -11.48 8.26 3.71
CA LYS A 187 -11.82 6.98 3.10
C LYS A 187 -12.12 5.98 4.21
N MET A 188 -13.34 5.97 4.68
CA MET A 188 -13.85 4.90 5.52
C MET A 188 -14.24 3.73 4.60
N GLU A 189 -13.59 2.58 4.74
CA GLU A 189 -14.11 1.32 4.20
C GLU A 189 -15.32 0.91 5.06
N LEU A 190 -16.50 1.28 4.59
CA LEU A 190 -17.73 0.96 5.25
C LEU A 190 -18.13 -0.47 4.88
N ARG A 191 -17.95 -1.41 5.82
CA ARG A 191 -18.42 -2.77 5.62
C ARG A 191 -19.95 -2.83 5.52
N MET A 192 -20.45 -3.83 4.83
CA MET A 192 -21.89 -4.14 4.84
C MET A 192 -22.33 -4.52 6.25
N LEU A 193 -23.39 -3.88 6.76
CA LEU A 193 -23.97 -4.18 8.07
C LEU A 193 -25.27 -4.96 7.91
N LYS A 194 -25.46 -5.94 8.80
CA LYS A 194 -26.68 -6.77 8.84
C LYS A 194 -27.02 -7.16 10.28
N ARG A 195 -28.26 -7.62 10.46
CA ARG A 195 -28.74 -8.09 11.75
C ARG A 195 -27.79 -9.11 12.40
N GLY A 196 -27.54 -8.92 13.69
CA GLY A 196 -26.63 -9.73 14.49
C GLY A 196 -25.20 -9.18 14.54
N MET A 197 -24.83 -8.24 13.67
CA MET A 197 -23.51 -7.60 13.73
C MET A 197 -23.45 -6.57 14.85
N SER A 198 -22.24 -6.37 15.40
CA SER A 198 -21.98 -5.33 16.40
C SER A 198 -20.66 -4.61 16.10
N GLY A 199 -20.56 -3.39 16.58
CA GLY A 199 -19.37 -2.56 16.44
C GLY A 199 -19.63 -1.06 16.47
N ASN A 200 -18.57 -0.27 16.40
CA ASN A 200 -18.66 1.18 16.36
C ASN A 200 -19.31 1.69 15.07
N ASP A 201 -19.13 0.98 13.97
CA ASP A 201 -19.78 1.23 12.68
C ASP A 201 -21.29 1.00 12.73
N VAL A 202 -21.75 -0.04 13.42
CA VAL A 202 -23.18 -0.26 13.70
C VAL A 202 -23.77 0.91 14.50
N ARG A 203 -23.06 1.34 15.54
CA ARG A 203 -23.48 2.50 16.35
C ARG A 203 -23.49 3.79 15.49
N ALA A 204 -22.50 4.01 14.65
CA ALA A 204 -22.46 5.15 13.74
C ALA A 204 -23.68 5.15 12.79
N ALA A 205 -23.98 4.01 12.21
CA ALA A 205 -25.18 3.86 11.37
C ALA A 205 -26.47 4.13 12.11
N MET A 206 -26.62 3.67 13.37
CA MET A 206 -27.78 3.98 14.22
C MET A 206 -27.95 5.49 14.42
N LEU A 207 -26.83 6.21 14.70
CA LEU A 207 -26.85 7.64 14.90
C LEU A 207 -27.28 8.39 13.64
N LEU A 208 -26.72 8.02 12.49
CA LEU A 208 -27.12 8.58 11.18
C LEU A 208 -28.59 8.29 10.85
N MET A 209 -29.05 7.06 11.09
CA MET A 209 -30.46 6.70 10.90
C MET A 209 -31.38 7.46 11.85
N LYS A 210 -30.94 7.73 13.07
CA LYS A 210 -31.69 8.53 14.04
C LYS A 210 -31.81 9.97 13.56
N ASP A 211 -30.73 10.57 13.12
CA ASP A 211 -30.70 11.93 12.57
C ASP A 211 -31.67 12.07 11.38
N LYS A 212 -31.73 11.09 10.52
CA LYS A 212 -32.64 11.03 9.36
C LYS A 212 -34.06 10.53 9.66
N GLY A 213 -34.38 10.27 10.93
CA GLY A 213 -35.73 9.86 11.35
C GLY A 213 -36.09 8.39 11.16
N TYR A 214 -35.15 7.53 10.79
CA TYR A 214 -35.35 6.08 10.59
C TYR A 214 -35.07 5.23 11.82
N TYR A 215 -34.54 5.82 12.90
CA TYR A 215 -34.28 5.12 14.17
C TYR A 215 -34.72 5.99 15.34
N PRO A 216 -36.02 6.04 15.68
CA PRO A 216 -36.57 6.98 16.66
C PRO A 216 -36.28 6.61 18.13
N TYR A 217 -35.40 5.64 18.37
CA TYR A 217 -35.10 5.13 19.71
C TYR A 217 -33.92 5.84 20.36
N THR A 218 -33.87 5.79 21.70
CA THR A 218 -32.69 6.20 22.43
C THR A 218 -31.55 5.20 22.17
N ILE A 219 -30.33 5.72 21.94
CA ILE A 219 -29.14 4.91 21.66
C ILE A 219 -28.20 5.06 22.85
N PRO A 220 -28.18 4.13 23.83
CA PRO A 220 -27.21 4.13 24.92
C PRO A 220 -25.77 4.10 24.40
N ALA A 221 -24.82 4.60 25.19
CA ALA A 221 -23.41 4.61 24.79
C ALA A 221 -22.83 3.21 24.53
N SER A 222 -23.37 2.20 25.22
CA SER A 222 -22.99 0.80 25.06
C SER A 222 -23.69 0.08 23.89
N ASP A 223 -24.75 0.69 23.30
CA ASP A 223 -25.52 0.02 22.24
C ASP A 223 -24.76 0.07 20.90
N LYS A 224 -24.34 -1.09 20.45
CA LYS A 224 -23.57 -1.32 19.23
C LYS A 224 -24.11 -2.50 18.40
N LEU A 225 -25.32 -3.00 18.71
CA LEU A 225 -25.86 -4.19 18.09
C LEU A 225 -26.86 -3.83 16.99
N PHE A 226 -26.67 -4.37 15.77
CA PHE A 226 -27.65 -4.32 14.71
C PHE A 226 -28.82 -5.26 15.05
N GLY A 227 -29.76 -4.75 15.76
CA GLY A 227 -30.95 -5.49 16.22
C GLY A 227 -32.14 -5.39 15.25
N PRO A 228 -33.26 -6.03 15.58
CA PRO A 228 -34.47 -6.02 14.75
C PRO A 228 -35.06 -4.62 14.53
N LYS A 229 -34.94 -3.73 15.51
CA LYS A 229 -35.40 -2.33 15.37
C LYS A 229 -34.60 -1.56 14.33
N MET A 230 -33.27 -1.79 14.27
CA MET A 230 -32.41 -1.18 13.26
C MET A 230 -32.73 -1.74 11.87
N GLU A 231 -32.90 -3.05 11.74
CA GLU A 231 -33.27 -3.68 10.46
C GLU A 231 -34.60 -3.13 9.92
N ALA A 232 -35.61 -3.00 10.77
CA ALA A 232 -36.90 -2.41 10.37
C ALA A 232 -36.75 -0.97 9.87
N GLY A 233 -35.94 -0.15 10.55
CA GLY A 233 -35.62 1.21 10.10
C GLY A 233 -34.88 1.25 8.76
N VAL A 234 -33.92 0.34 8.56
CA VAL A 234 -33.19 0.21 7.27
C VAL A 234 -34.16 -0.13 6.14
N ARG A 235 -35.04 -1.12 6.31
CA ARG A 235 -36.03 -1.49 5.29
C ARG A 235 -36.99 -0.34 4.95
N LYS A 236 -37.42 0.42 5.95
CA LYS A 236 -38.26 1.61 5.75
C LYS A 236 -37.51 2.65 4.93
N MET A 237 -36.29 2.99 5.30
CA MET A 237 -35.40 3.93 4.59
C MET A 237 -35.20 3.50 3.13
N GLN A 238 -34.91 2.22 2.93
CA GLN A 238 -34.70 1.67 1.58
C GLN A 238 -35.92 1.79 0.70
N ALA A 239 -37.12 1.49 1.23
CA ALA A 239 -38.37 1.59 0.50
C ALA A 239 -38.70 3.04 0.12
N GLU A 240 -38.51 4.00 1.04
CA GLU A 240 -38.80 5.42 0.81
C GLU A 240 -37.84 6.10 -0.18
N HIS A 241 -36.64 5.52 -0.37
CA HIS A 241 -35.60 6.08 -1.26
C HIS A 241 -35.32 5.23 -2.51
N ASN A 242 -36.21 4.33 -2.88
CA ASN A 242 -36.09 3.45 -4.05
C ASN A 242 -34.77 2.64 -4.06
N LEU A 243 -34.30 2.23 -2.90
CA LEU A 243 -33.18 1.30 -2.74
C LEU A 243 -33.71 -0.14 -2.69
N GLY A 244 -32.88 -1.12 -2.99
CA GLY A 244 -33.21 -2.53 -2.79
C GLY A 244 -33.57 -2.80 -1.32
N VAL A 245 -34.80 -3.29 -1.03
CA VAL A 245 -35.32 -3.48 0.33
C VAL A 245 -34.85 -4.82 0.89
N ASP A 246 -33.57 -4.89 1.25
CA ASP A 246 -32.93 -6.12 1.77
C ASP A 246 -32.67 -6.08 3.28
N GLY A 247 -32.84 -4.93 3.92
CA GLY A 247 -32.54 -4.72 5.36
C GLY A 247 -31.05 -4.67 5.68
N LEU A 248 -30.18 -4.57 4.67
CA LEU A 248 -28.74 -4.47 4.82
C LEU A 248 -28.28 -3.01 4.64
N ILE A 249 -27.27 -2.58 5.39
CA ILE A 249 -26.61 -1.31 5.10
C ILE A 249 -25.38 -1.62 4.23
N GLY A 250 -25.60 -1.75 2.92
CA GLY A 250 -24.57 -1.85 1.90
C GLY A 250 -24.21 -0.49 1.31
N PHE A 251 -23.48 -0.47 0.20
CA PHE A 251 -22.96 0.75 -0.44
C PHE A 251 -24.03 1.83 -0.65
N ASN A 252 -25.17 1.49 -1.24
CA ASN A 252 -26.23 2.46 -1.54
C ASN A 252 -26.88 3.03 -0.26
N SER A 253 -27.10 2.19 0.76
CA SER A 253 -27.64 2.60 2.05
C SER A 253 -26.66 3.51 2.80
N TRP A 254 -25.37 3.19 2.79
CA TRP A 254 -24.33 4.06 3.35
C TRP A 254 -24.26 5.40 2.61
N THR A 255 -24.28 5.38 1.28
CA THR A 255 -24.26 6.61 0.46
C THR A 255 -25.43 7.55 0.81
N PHE A 256 -26.61 6.98 1.09
CA PHE A 256 -27.77 7.77 1.55
C PHE A 256 -27.56 8.32 2.97
N LEU A 257 -27.08 7.50 3.90
CA LEU A 257 -26.90 7.89 5.31
C LEU A 257 -25.84 8.96 5.50
N LEU A 258 -24.85 9.04 4.63
CA LEU A 258 -23.72 9.98 4.71
C LEU A 258 -23.94 11.30 3.97
N LYS A 259 -25.02 11.45 3.23
CA LYS A 259 -25.47 12.71 2.60
C LYS A 259 -26.32 13.53 3.56
#